data_80e9460627aadb989ef8b1cbf0ff342e
#
_entry.id   80e9460627aadb989ef8b1cbf0ff342e
#
_cell.length_a   1.000
_cell.length_b   1.000
_cell.length_c   1.000
_cell.angle_alpha   90.00
_cell.angle_beta   90.00
_cell.angle_gamma   90.00
#
_symmetry.space_group_name_H-M   'P 1'
#
loop_
_entity.id
_entity.type
_entity.pdbx_description
1 polymer ?
#
loop_
_entity_poly.entity_id
_entity_poly.type
_entity_poly.pdbx_seq_one_letter_code
_entity_poly.pdbx_strand_id
1 'polypeptide(L)'
;MEYLCAQNKKDAGDKSRNRLNAEGKRVVIIGGGDTGSDCVGIANRQGAASILQFDRNARLPDSVDKAMVWPYWPKQFRTSSSQEEGCDRDFGVMTKRIEGKRGKVEKLIVCRVEQVGGKYVEIPGSEFEIPADMVILAMGFAGPAAPVLDAFGVEKDGAGNARALLDGDDRFKTSVAEVFAAGDVRRGQSLVVWALHEGRECAQAVDLFLTGEML
;
A
#
# COMPACT_ATOMS: atom_id res chain seq x y z
N MET A 1 -1.87 6.11 5.74
CA MET A 1 -2.40 7.37 5.13
C MET A 1 -2.64 8.47 6.15
N GLU A 2 -3.31 8.25 7.30
CA GLU A 2 -3.57 9.32 8.30
C GLU A 2 -2.31 10.07 8.73
N TYR A 3 -1.22 9.34 9.03
CA TYR A 3 0.06 9.93 9.44
C TYR A 3 0.63 10.90 8.39
N LEU A 4 0.66 10.47 7.12
CA LEU A 4 1.15 11.28 6.01
C LEU A 4 0.22 12.49 5.74
N CYS A 5 -1.08 12.27 5.72
CA CYS A 5 -2.06 13.34 5.55
C CYS A 5 -2.02 14.38 6.68
N ALA A 6 -1.78 13.94 7.93
CA ALA A 6 -1.66 14.84 9.06
C ALA A 6 -0.42 15.74 8.94
N GLN A 7 0.71 15.21 8.45
CA GLN A 7 1.90 16.01 8.17
C GLN A 7 1.66 17.01 7.03
N ASN A 8 1.09 16.55 5.90
CA ASN A 8 0.79 17.42 4.76
C ASN A 8 -0.12 18.60 5.15
N LYS A 9 -1.15 18.36 5.98
CA LYS A 9 -2.00 19.43 6.51
C LYS A 9 -1.22 20.44 7.32
N LYS A 10 -0.32 19.95 8.20
CA LYS A 10 0.55 20.81 9.00
C LYS A 10 1.45 21.67 8.11
N ASP A 11 2.07 21.09 7.09
CA ASP A 11 2.95 21.78 6.14
C ASP A 11 2.18 22.81 5.31
N ALA A 12 0.91 22.55 5.03
CA ALA A 12 -0.02 23.51 4.39
C ALA A 12 -0.54 24.61 5.35
N GLY A 13 -0.05 24.66 6.58
CA GLY A 13 -0.40 25.70 7.55
C GLY A 13 -1.63 25.41 8.40
N ASP A 14 -2.15 24.19 8.40
CA ASP A 14 -3.22 23.77 9.32
C ASP A 14 -2.69 23.80 10.77
N LYS A 15 -3.31 24.64 11.61
CA LYS A 15 -2.97 24.80 13.02
C LYS A 15 -3.61 23.77 13.94
N SER A 16 -4.33 22.81 13.39
CA SER A 16 -4.90 21.72 14.19
C SER A 16 -3.79 20.93 14.87
N ARG A 17 -4.02 20.53 16.13
CA ARG A 17 -3.03 19.80 16.92
C ARG A 17 -2.81 18.41 16.32
N ASN A 18 -1.74 18.24 15.55
CA ASN A 18 -1.35 16.91 15.08
C ASN A 18 -0.94 16.03 16.26
N ARG A 19 -1.76 15.01 16.56
CA ARG A 19 -1.48 14.01 17.60
C ARG A 19 -0.52 12.91 17.13
N LEU A 20 -0.32 12.81 15.81
CA LEU A 20 0.50 11.78 15.18
C LEU A 20 1.91 12.32 14.93
N ASN A 21 2.68 12.52 16.02
CA ASN A 21 4.06 13.01 15.97
C ASN A 21 5.02 11.91 16.43
N ALA A 22 6.11 11.71 15.67
CA ALA A 22 7.14 10.71 15.92
C ALA A 22 8.29 11.22 16.81
N GLU A 23 8.32 12.52 17.17
CA GLU A 23 9.40 13.13 17.93
C GLU A 23 9.74 12.36 19.21
N GLY A 24 11.00 11.97 19.36
CA GLY A 24 11.54 11.24 20.50
C GLY A 24 11.02 9.80 20.67
N LYS A 25 10.29 9.25 19.69
CA LYS A 25 9.68 7.92 19.79
C LYS A 25 10.46 6.85 19.04
N ARG A 26 10.39 5.61 19.54
CA ARG A 26 10.73 4.41 18.79
C ARG A 26 9.57 4.09 17.86
N VAL A 27 9.79 4.29 16.56
CA VAL A 27 8.76 4.11 15.53
C VAL A 27 8.95 2.78 14.83
N VAL A 28 7.90 1.99 14.76
CA VAL A 28 7.88 0.75 13.96
C VAL A 28 6.92 0.93 12.79
N ILE A 29 7.41 0.70 11.58
CA ILE A 29 6.65 0.81 10.34
C ILE A 29 6.47 -0.59 9.75
N ILE A 30 5.23 -1.04 9.63
CA ILE A 30 4.88 -2.35 9.08
C ILE A 30 4.52 -2.19 7.60
N GLY A 31 5.40 -2.67 6.73
CA GLY A 31 5.26 -2.64 5.28
C GLY A 31 6.45 -1.98 4.58
N GLY A 32 6.97 -2.66 3.56
CA GLY A 32 8.20 -2.29 2.83
C GLY A 32 7.97 -1.48 1.55
N GLY A 33 6.72 -1.12 1.22
CA GLY A 33 6.37 -0.37 0.00
C GLY A 33 6.57 1.15 0.13
N ASP A 34 6.15 1.89 -0.91
CA ASP A 34 6.34 3.35 -1.02
C ASP A 34 5.71 4.12 0.13
N THR A 35 4.49 3.75 0.54
CA THR A 35 3.83 4.37 1.72
C THR A 35 4.65 4.20 3.01
N GLY A 36 5.26 3.03 3.19
CA GLY A 36 6.16 2.77 4.33
C GLY A 36 7.42 3.63 4.26
N SER A 37 7.99 3.76 3.06
CA SER A 37 9.14 4.63 2.80
C SER A 37 8.85 6.10 3.12
N ASP A 38 7.70 6.62 2.68
CA ASP A 38 7.28 7.99 3.00
C ASP A 38 7.11 8.20 4.50
N CYS A 39 6.58 7.19 5.21
CA CYS A 39 6.48 7.22 6.67
C CYS A 39 7.85 7.27 7.35
N VAL A 40 8.86 6.58 6.81
CA VAL A 40 10.26 6.65 7.29
C VAL A 40 10.77 8.08 7.19
N GLY A 41 10.68 8.72 6.02
CA GLY A 41 11.15 10.08 5.81
C GLY A 41 10.46 11.09 6.74
N ILE A 42 9.14 10.99 6.91
CA ILE A 42 8.42 11.88 7.83
C ILE A 42 8.84 11.62 9.28
N ALA A 43 9.01 10.37 9.70
CA ALA A 43 9.44 10.06 11.07
C ALA A 43 10.85 10.59 11.37
N ASN A 44 11.78 10.51 10.40
CA ASN A 44 13.11 11.12 10.52
C ASN A 44 13.01 12.65 10.70
N ARG A 45 12.27 13.33 9.84
CA ARG A 45 12.11 14.78 9.86
C ARG A 45 11.38 15.29 11.10
N GLN A 46 10.57 14.42 11.73
CA GLN A 46 9.93 14.72 13.03
C GLN A 46 10.85 14.45 14.22
N GLY A 47 12.03 13.87 14.04
CA GLY A 47 12.98 13.58 15.12
C GLY A 47 12.65 12.31 15.92
N ALA A 48 12.27 11.23 15.26
CA ALA A 48 12.10 9.92 15.90
C ALA A 48 13.41 9.48 16.58
N ALA A 49 13.33 8.83 17.74
CA ALA A 49 14.50 8.30 18.44
C ALA A 49 15.10 7.07 17.74
N SER A 50 14.26 6.26 17.11
CA SER A 50 14.66 5.17 16.24
C SER A 50 13.52 4.81 15.28
N ILE A 51 13.87 4.30 14.11
CA ILE A 51 12.89 3.86 13.10
C ILE A 51 13.28 2.46 12.64
N LEU A 52 12.34 1.52 12.79
CA LEU A 52 12.44 0.19 12.24
C LEU A 52 11.31 -0.01 11.21
N GLN A 53 11.68 -0.29 9.98
CA GLN A 53 10.74 -0.73 8.94
C GLN A 53 10.90 -2.22 8.69
N PHE A 54 9.81 -2.98 8.68
CA PHE A 54 9.88 -4.39 8.31
C PHE A 54 8.78 -4.84 7.34
N ASP A 55 9.10 -5.88 6.58
CA ASP A 55 8.21 -6.51 5.61
C ASP A 55 8.12 -8.02 5.90
N ARG A 56 6.93 -8.58 5.67
CA ARG A 56 6.72 -10.04 5.72
C ARG A 56 7.37 -10.77 4.54
N ASN A 57 7.65 -10.06 3.44
CA ASN A 57 8.36 -10.62 2.31
C ASN A 57 9.85 -10.82 2.64
N ALA A 58 10.47 -11.80 2.02
CA ALA A 58 11.91 -11.96 2.07
C ALA A 58 12.61 -10.76 1.42
N ARG A 59 13.83 -10.45 1.86
CA ARG A 59 14.66 -9.44 1.25
C ARG A 59 14.91 -9.80 -0.22
N LEU A 60 14.64 -8.87 -1.12
CA LEU A 60 14.93 -9.04 -2.54
C LEU A 60 16.44 -9.07 -2.79
N PRO A 61 16.90 -9.71 -3.89
CA PRO A 61 18.31 -9.71 -4.26
C PRO A 61 18.81 -8.31 -4.62
N ASP A 62 20.08 -8.04 -4.39
CA ASP A 62 20.69 -6.73 -4.68
C ASP A 62 20.81 -6.45 -6.19
N SER A 63 20.89 -7.52 -7.00
CA SER A 63 20.94 -7.42 -8.46
C SER A 63 20.13 -8.52 -9.13
N VAL A 64 19.57 -8.20 -10.29
CA VAL A 64 18.83 -9.14 -11.14
C VAL A 64 19.29 -8.93 -12.57
N ASP A 65 19.53 -10.02 -13.31
CA ASP A 65 19.78 -9.94 -14.74
C ASP A 65 18.54 -9.41 -15.47
N LYS A 66 18.65 -8.19 -16.01
CA LYS A 66 17.55 -7.50 -16.67
C LYS A 66 17.09 -8.23 -17.94
N ALA A 67 17.96 -8.96 -18.61
CA ALA A 67 17.63 -9.73 -19.80
C ALA A 67 16.70 -10.91 -19.47
N MET A 68 16.82 -11.48 -18.28
CA MET A 68 15.98 -12.59 -17.82
C MET A 68 14.57 -12.19 -17.41
N VAL A 69 14.32 -10.90 -17.17
CA VAL A 69 13.02 -10.40 -16.66
C VAL A 69 12.29 -9.49 -17.64
N TRP A 70 12.93 -9.10 -18.74
CA TRP A 70 12.28 -8.30 -19.78
C TRP A 70 11.02 -8.98 -20.34
N PRO A 71 9.91 -8.27 -20.54
CA PRO A 71 9.69 -6.82 -20.39
C PRO A 71 9.24 -6.36 -18.99
N TYR A 72 9.33 -7.22 -17.99
CA TYR A 72 8.87 -6.91 -16.65
C TYR A 72 9.91 -6.14 -15.84
N TRP A 73 9.43 -5.40 -14.83
CA TRP A 73 10.31 -4.67 -13.92
C TRP A 73 11.07 -5.65 -13.00
N PRO A 74 12.39 -5.54 -12.88
CA PRO A 74 13.17 -6.42 -12.01
C PRO A 74 12.78 -6.28 -10.55
N LYS A 75 12.46 -7.39 -9.89
CA LYS A 75 12.25 -7.47 -8.45
C LYS A 75 13.61 -7.54 -7.75
N GLN A 76 14.20 -6.38 -7.48
CA GLN A 76 15.47 -6.25 -6.78
C GLN A 76 15.34 -5.33 -5.58
N PHE A 77 16.24 -5.50 -4.61
CA PHE A 77 16.33 -4.65 -3.44
C PHE A 77 16.67 -3.21 -3.83
N ARG A 78 15.94 -2.27 -3.27
CA ARG A 78 16.16 -0.84 -3.49
C ARG A 78 16.01 -0.09 -2.18
N THR A 79 16.74 0.99 -2.08
CA THR A 79 16.62 1.96 -1.00
C THR A 79 16.12 3.26 -1.59
N SER A 80 15.06 3.82 -1.04
CA SER A 80 14.56 5.15 -1.43
C SER A 80 15.32 6.24 -0.72
N SER A 81 15.24 7.48 -1.22
CA SER A 81 15.82 8.66 -0.57
C SER A 81 15.32 8.83 0.87
N SER A 82 14.03 8.54 1.12
CA SER A 82 13.46 8.59 2.48
C SER A 82 14.08 7.57 3.42
N GLN A 83 14.40 6.38 2.93
CA GLN A 83 15.07 5.34 3.72
C GLN A 83 16.55 5.66 3.96
N GLU A 84 17.20 6.38 3.02
CA GLU A 84 18.58 6.87 3.17
C GLU A 84 18.72 7.92 4.26
N GLU A 85 17.64 8.63 4.62
CA GLU A 85 17.62 9.55 5.77
C GLU A 85 17.89 8.83 7.11
N GLY A 86 17.66 7.51 7.17
CA GLY A 86 18.01 6.63 8.29
C GLY A 86 16.83 5.79 8.77
N CYS A 87 16.98 4.48 8.66
CA CYS A 87 16.12 3.48 9.33
C CYS A 87 16.79 2.11 9.33
N ASP A 88 16.49 1.31 10.33
CA ASP A 88 16.76 -0.12 10.27
C ASP A 88 15.68 -0.80 9.43
N ARG A 89 16.08 -1.79 8.62
CA ARG A 89 15.15 -2.55 7.77
C ARG A 89 15.28 -4.03 8.04
N ASP A 90 14.13 -4.70 8.23
CA ASP A 90 14.08 -6.14 8.46
C ASP A 90 13.05 -6.81 7.52
N PHE A 91 13.26 -8.08 7.20
CA PHE A 91 12.50 -8.82 6.19
C PHE A 91 12.12 -10.20 6.72
N GLY A 92 11.05 -10.78 6.15
CA GLY A 92 10.53 -12.05 6.63
C GLY A 92 9.98 -11.95 8.06
N VAL A 93 9.40 -10.80 8.42
CA VAL A 93 8.87 -10.53 9.76
C VAL A 93 7.36 -10.29 9.70
N MET A 94 6.62 -11.00 10.52
CA MET A 94 5.17 -10.86 10.65
C MET A 94 4.78 -10.49 12.07
N THR A 95 3.87 -9.52 12.20
CA THR A 95 3.33 -9.14 13.50
C THR A 95 2.27 -10.14 13.95
N LYS A 96 2.43 -10.68 15.14
CA LYS A 96 1.44 -11.53 15.80
C LYS A 96 0.44 -10.71 16.62
N ARG A 97 0.96 -9.76 17.41
CA ARG A 97 0.13 -8.86 18.23
C ARG A 97 0.89 -7.60 18.61
N ILE A 98 0.15 -6.57 18.95
CA ILE A 98 0.65 -5.30 19.48
C ILE A 98 0.20 -5.22 20.93
N GLU A 99 1.13 -4.95 21.83
CA GLU A 99 0.88 -4.87 23.26
C GLU A 99 1.11 -3.46 23.78
N GLY A 100 0.33 -3.07 24.79
CA GLY A 100 0.44 -1.77 25.41
C GLY A 100 -0.52 -1.60 26.56
N LYS A 101 -0.45 -0.45 27.21
CA LYS A 101 -1.26 -0.09 28.39
C LYS A 101 -1.85 1.30 28.26
N ARG A 102 -3.06 1.48 28.78
CA ARG A 102 -3.75 2.79 28.85
C ARG A 102 -3.81 3.52 27.50
N GLY A 103 -4.05 2.76 26.40
CA GLY A 103 -4.16 3.31 25.05
C GLY A 103 -2.82 3.74 24.41
N LYS A 104 -1.69 3.30 24.97
CA LYS A 104 -0.35 3.52 24.41
C LYS A 104 0.29 2.18 24.07
N VAL A 105 0.90 2.09 22.90
CA VAL A 105 1.71 0.94 22.50
C VAL A 105 3.02 0.94 23.31
N GLU A 106 3.49 -0.25 23.68
CA GLU A 106 4.76 -0.48 24.38
C GLU A 106 5.68 -1.40 23.57
N LYS A 107 5.12 -2.39 22.88
CA LYS A 107 5.89 -3.33 22.06
C LYS A 107 5.01 -4.07 21.03
N LEU A 108 5.68 -4.66 20.05
CA LEU A 108 5.12 -5.67 19.16
C LEU A 108 5.69 -7.02 19.49
N ILE A 109 4.87 -8.06 19.37
CA ILE A 109 5.32 -9.45 19.31
C ILE A 109 5.27 -9.86 17.85
N VAL A 110 6.41 -10.28 17.34
CA VAL A 110 6.60 -10.63 15.93
C VAL A 110 7.24 -12.01 15.81
N CYS A 111 7.16 -12.62 14.64
CA CYS A 111 7.85 -13.86 14.33
C CYS A 111 8.50 -13.79 12.95
N ARG A 112 9.48 -14.67 12.72
CA ARG A 112 10.01 -14.89 11.37
C ARG A 112 9.03 -15.71 10.56
N VAL A 113 8.93 -15.38 9.27
CA VAL A 113 8.09 -16.10 8.31
C VAL A 113 8.87 -16.40 7.04
N GLU A 114 8.48 -17.49 6.39
CA GLU A 114 8.90 -17.85 5.04
C GLU A 114 7.68 -18.02 4.12
N GLN A 115 7.88 -17.92 2.83
CA GLN A 115 6.82 -18.12 1.86
C GLN A 115 6.90 -19.52 1.26
N VAL A 116 5.91 -20.36 1.57
CA VAL A 116 5.78 -21.73 1.07
C VAL A 116 4.48 -21.87 0.29
N GLY A 117 4.56 -22.22 -0.98
CA GLY A 117 3.38 -22.39 -1.83
C GLY A 117 2.49 -21.12 -1.92
N GLY A 118 3.09 -19.93 -1.88
CA GLY A 118 2.38 -18.64 -1.93
C GLY A 118 1.74 -18.20 -0.60
N LYS A 119 1.89 -18.98 0.48
CA LYS A 119 1.40 -18.65 1.82
C LYS A 119 2.57 -18.33 2.74
N TYR A 120 2.35 -17.40 3.68
CA TYR A 120 3.32 -17.13 4.73
C TYR A 120 3.16 -18.16 5.86
N VAL A 121 4.27 -18.81 6.19
CA VAL A 121 4.35 -19.82 7.26
C VAL A 121 5.28 -19.32 8.36
N GLU A 122 4.82 -19.34 9.59
CA GLU A 122 5.66 -18.98 10.74
C GLU A 122 6.78 -20.00 10.95
N ILE A 123 7.97 -19.51 11.23
CA ILE A 123 9.09 -20.36 11.63
C ILE A 123 8.93 -20.65 13.13
N PRO A 124 8.76 -21.91 13.54
CA PRO A 124 8.55 -22.26 14.94
C PRO A 124 9.68 -21.77 15.85
N GLY A 125 9.34 -21.21 17.00
CA GLY A 125 10.30 -20.73 17.99
C GLY A 125 11.03 -19.43 17.62
N SER A 126 10.62 -18.75 16.54
CA SER A 126 11.23 -17.51 16.06
C SER A 126 10.57 -16.24 16.61
N GLU A 127 9.69 -16.36 17.59
CA GLU A 127 8.98 -15.23 18.19
C GLU A 127 9.95 -14.33 18.97
N PHE A 128 9.84 -13.00 18.77
CA PHE A 128 10.64 -12.02 19.50
C PHE A 128 9.86 -10.71 19.69
N GLU A 129 10.36 -9.86 20.60
CA GLU A 129 9.73 -8.58 20.95
C GLU A 129 10.44 -7.41 20.28
N ILE A 130 9.67 -6.44 19.83
CA ILE A 130 10.17 -5.16 19.31
C ILE A 130 9.56 -4.05 20.17
N PRO A 131 10.36 -3.32 20.97
CA PRO A 131 9.87 -2.17 21.72
C PRO A 131 9.44 -1.04 20.79
N ALA A 132 8.26 -0.45 21.02
CA ALA A 132 7.72 0.61 20.19
C ALA A 132 6.86 1.58 20.99
N ASP A 133 6.99 2.88 20.68
CA ASP A 133 6.15 3.94 21.22
C ASP A 133 5.12 4.42 20.19
N MET A 134 5.34 4.07 18.91
CA MET A 134 4.46 4.34 17.78
C MET A 134 4.55 3.25 16.73
N VAL A 135 3.40 2.79 16.25
CA VAL A 135 3.32 1.80 15.15
C VAL A 135 2.54 2.40 13.99
N ILE A 136 3.10 2.32 12.80
CA ILE A 136 2.50 2.80 11.57
C ILE A 136 2.23 1.61 10.66
N LEU A 137 0.97 1.43 10.27
CA LEU A 137 0.54 0.38 9.35
C LEU A 137 0.62 0.90 7.91
N ALA A 138 1.53 0.34 7.11
CA ALA A 138 1.74 0.65 5.69
C ALA A 138 1.64 -0.62 4.83
N MET A 139 0.66 -1.48 5.12
CA MET A 139 0.52 -2.83 4.57
C MET A 139 -0.27 -2.89 3.24
N GLY A 140 -0.40 -1.78 2.52
CA GLY A 140 -1.17 -1.66 1.29
C GLY A 140 -2.61 -1.20 1.54
N PHE A 141 -3.45 -1.38 0.54
CA PHE A 141 -4.85 -0.95 0.54
C PHE A 141 -5.78 -2.15 0.65
N ALA A 142 -6.90 -1.96 1.32
CA ALA A 142 -7.93 -3.00 1.46
C ALA A 142 -8.83 -3.11 0.21
N GLY A 143 -8.90 -2.05 -0.60
CA GLY A 143 -9.74 -1.96 -1.80
C GLY A 143 -10.38 -0.59 -1.95
N PRO A 144 -11.27 -0.43 -2.93
CA PRO A 144 -12.05 0.79 -3.13
C PRO A 144 -12.99 1.08 -1.95
N ALA A 145 -13.37 2.34 -1.79
CA ALA A 145 -14.35 2.73 -0.79
C ALA A 145 -15.72 2.09 -1.09
N ALA A 146 -16.10 1.09 -0.32
CA ALA A 146 -17.32 0.33 -0.53
C ALA A 146 -18.60 1.20 -0.68
N PRO A 147 -18.81 2.28 0.12
CA PRO A 147 -20.00 3.14 -0.03
C PRO A 147 -20.17 3.75 -1.42
N VAL A 148 -19.09 4.00 -2.15
CA VAL A 148 -19.16 4.55 -3.51
C VAL A 148 -19.73 3.49 -4.47
N LEU A 149 -19.19 2.28 -4.45
CA LEU A 149 -19.66 1.19 -5.32
C LEU A 149 -21.10 0.77 -4.95
N ASP A 150 -21.43 0.77 -3.66
CA ASP A 150 -22.78 0.47 -3.17
C ASP A 150 -23.81 1.51 -3.62
N ALA A 151 -23.44 2.79 -3.60
CA ALA A 151 -24.31 3.88 -4.03
C ALA A 151 -24.67 3.80 -5.54
N PHE A 152 -23.74 3.29 -6.36
CA PHE A 152 -23.99 3.05 -7.78
C PHE A 152 -24.58 1.66 -8.08
N GLY A 153 -24.71 0.78 -7.08
CA GLY A 153 -25.23 -0.57 -7.27
C GLY A 153 -24.33 -1.49 -8.10
N VAL A 154 -23.03 -1.20 -8.15
CA VAL A 154 -22.06 -1.93 -8.96
C VAL A 154 -21.70 -3.27 -8.32
N GLU A 155 -21.75 -4.37 -9.09
CA GLU A 155 -21.21 -5.64 -8.65
C GLU A 155 -19.72 -5.57 -8.38
N LYS A 156 -19.28 -6.30 -7.35
CA LYS A 156 -17.88 -6.38 -6.93
C LYS A 156 -17.29 -7.74 -7.29
N ASP A 157 -16.00 -7.76 -7.59
CA ASP A 157 -15.23 -9.00 -7.73
C ASP A 157 -14.93 -9.62 -6.34
N GLY A 158 -14.25 -10.78 -6.33
CA GLY A 158 -13.85 -11.47 -5.10
C GLY A 158 -12.85 -10.69 -4.21
N ALA A 159 -12.24 -9.63 -4.73
CA ALA A 159 -11.34 -8.73 -4.01
C ALA A 159 -12.02 -7.42 -3.56
N GLY A 160 -13.31 -7.24 -3.90
CA GLY A 160 -14.08 -6.04 -3.56
C GLY A 160 -13.94 -4.89 -4.55
N ASN A 161 -13.30 -5.10 -5.69
CA ASN A 161 -13.19 -4.10 -6.76
C ASN A 161 -14.45 -4.06 -7.62
N ALA A 162 -14.67 -2.96 -8.33
CA ALA A 162 -15.75 -2.88 -9.31
C ALA A 162 -15.56 -3.93 -10.42
N ARG A 163 -16.55 -4.78 -10.62
CA ARG A 163 -16.54 -5.75 -11.70
C ARG A 163 -16.88 -5.06 -13.01
N ALA A 164 -15.90 -4.97 -13.93
CA ALA A 164 -16.09 -4.42 -15.26
C ALA A 164 -15.29 -5.24 -16.29
N LEU A 165 -15.82 -5.32 -17.49
CA LEU A 165 -15.23 -6.08 -18.61
C LEU A 165 -13.93 -5.40 -19.08
N LEU A 166 -13.03 -6.21 -19.66
CA LEU A 166 -11.77 -5.71 -20.24
C LEU A 166 -11.81 -5.63 -21.76
N ASP A 167 -12.57 -6.52 -22.38
CA ASP A 167 -12.54 -6.74 -23.81
C ASP A 167 -13.93 -6.56 -24.45
N GLY A 168 -13.94 -6.32 -25.76
CA GLY A 168 -15.15 -6.14 -26.54
C GLY A 168 -15.70 -4.72 -26.50
N ASP A 169 -16.86 -4.55 -27.12
CA ASP A 169 -17.56 -3.24 -27.23
C ASP A 169 -18.09 -2.75 -25.86
N ASP A 170 -18.30 -3.69 -24.93
CA ASP A 170 -18.75 -3.40 -23.57
C ASP A 170 -17.59 -3.25 -22.57
N ARG A 171 -16.36 -3.07 -23.06
CA ARG A 171 -15.18 -2.90 -22.18
C ARG A 171 -15.39 -1.74 -21.21
N PHE A 172 -14.91 -1.94 -19.97
CA PHE A 172 -15.05 -1.04 -18.82
C PHE A 172 -16.49 -0.83 -18.32
N LYS A 173 -17.52 -1.37 -18.97
CA LYS A 173 -18.89 -1.36 -18.42
C LYS A 173 -18.97 -2.23 -17.17
N THR A 174 -19.70 -1.74 -16.18
CA THR A 174 -20.02 -2.48 -14.96
C THR A 174 -21.32 -3.27 -15.13
N SER A 175 -21.84 -3.83 -14.04
CA SER A 175 -23.17 -4.42 -13.98
C SER A 175 -24.31 -3.42 -14.18
N VAL A 176 -24.02 -2.11 -14.11
CA VAL A 176 -24.98 -1.02 -14.33
C VAL A 176 -24.68 -0.36 -15.66
N ALA A 177 -25.65 -0.32 -16.56
CA ALA A 177 -25.50 0.00 -17.98
C ALA A 177 -24.79 1.36 -18.27
N GLU A 178 -25.00 2.38 -17.45
CA GLU A 178 -24.45 3.74 -17.63
C GLU A 178 -23.24 4.00 -16.75
N VAL A 179 -22.70 2.95 -16.05
CA VAL A 179 -21.59 3.07 -15.13
C VAL A 179 -20.39 2.32 -15.66
N PHE A 180 -19.28 3.03 -15.79
CA PHE A 180 -18.00 2.51 -16.22
C PHE A 180 -16.98 2.56 -15.07
N ALA A 181 -16.04 1.62 -15.05
CA ALA A 181 -15.01 1.57 -14.04
C ALA A 181 -13.64 1.26 -14.67
N ALA A 182 -12.62 2.05 -14.31
CA ALA A 182 -11.25 1.92 -14.81
C ALA A 182 -10.22 2.20 -13.72
N GLY A 183 -8.99 1.75 -13.90
CA GLY A 183 -7.89 1.94 -12.96
C GLY A 183 -8.06 1.15 -11.67
N ASP A 184 -7.56 1.67 -10.56
CA ASP A 184 -7.47 0.97 -9.28
C ASP A 184 -8.83 0.49 -8.74
N VAL A 185 -9.91 1.22 -9.01
CA VAL A 185 -11.26 0.82 -8.57
C VAL A 185 -11.73 -0.49 -9.19
N ARG A 186 -11.25 -0.81 -10.40
CA ARG A 186 -11.54 -2.04 -11.14
C ARG A 186 -10.45 -3.10 -10.99
N ARG A 187 -9.20 -2.68 -11.15
CA ARG A 187 -8.01 -3.56 -11.21
C ARG A 187 -7.49 -3.96 -9.83
N GLY A 188 -7.85 -3.22 -8.78
CA GLY A 188 -7.11 -3.17 -7.52
C GLY A 188 -5.94 -2.19 -7.62
N GLN A 189 -5.34 -1.83 -6.49
CA GLN A 189 -4.22 -0.90 -6.45
C GLN A 189 -3.07 -1.36 -7.34
N SER A 190 -2.60 -0.45 -8.21
CA SER A 190 -1.58 -0.74 -9.21
C SER A 190 -0.74 0.50 -9.53
N LEU A 191 0.07 0.43 -10.58
CA LEU A 191 0.89 1.57 -11.01
C LEU A 191 0.02 2.63 -11.69
N VAL A 192 0.37 3.91 -11.49
CA VAL A 192 -0.32 5.05 -12.12
C VAL A 192 -0.38 4.95 -13.65
N VAL A 193 0.62 4.33 -14.29
CA VAL A 193 0.63 4.10 -15.74
C VAL A 193 -0.54 3.22 -16.20
N TRP A 194 -0.95 2.24 -15.39
CA TRP A 194 -2.12 1.42 -15.67
C TRP A 194 -3.42 2.20 -15.50
N ALA A 195 -3.50 3.04 -14.47
CA ALA A 195 -4.68 3.89 -14.26
C ALA A 195 -4.87 4.88 -15.43
N LEU A 196 -3.77 5.48 -15.93
CA LEU A 196 -3.79 6.35 -17.11
C LEU A 196 -4.18 5.60 -18.38
N HIS A 197 -3.62 4.42 -18.60
CA HIS A 197 -3.94 3.58 -19.76
C HIS A 197 -5.41 3.20 -19.77
N GLU A 198 -5.89 2.59 -18.70
CA GLU A 198 -7.30 2.20 -18.58
C GLU A 198 -8.26 3.39 -18.63
N GLY A 199 -7.87 4.55 -18.08
CA GLY A 199 -8.67 5.76 -18.17
C GLY A 199 -8.88 6.23 -19.61
N ARG A 200 -7.84 6.14 -20.44
CA ARG A 200 -7.94 6.46 -21.88
C ARG A 200 -8.81 5.46 -22.64
N GLU A 201 -8.59 4.18 -22.41
CA GLU A 201 -9.39 3.12 -23.01
C GLU A 201 -10.87 3.20 -22.60
N CYS A 202 -11.12 3.52 -21.32
CA CYS A 202 -12.45 3.72 -20.79
C CYS A 202 -13.13 4.93 -21.43
N ALA A 203 -12.41 6.03 -21.65
CA ALA A 203 -12.96 7.21 -22.34
C ALA A 203 -13.42 6.89 -23.75
N GLN A 204 -12.66 6.07 -24.49
CA GLN A 204 -13.09 5.60 -25.81
C GLN A 204 -14.34 4.70 -25.75
N ALA A 205 -14.43 3.85 -24.71
CA ALA A 205 -15.61 3.01 -24.52
C ALA A 205 -16.85 3.84 -24.15
N VAL A 206 -16.69 4.90 -23.37
CA VAL A 206 -17.77 5.86 -23.05
C VAL A 206 -18.19 6.62 -24.29
N ASP A 207 -17.25 7.06 -25.11
CA ASP A 207 -17.54 7.77 -26.36
C ASP A 207 -18.33 6.90 -27.33
N LEU A 208 -17.90 5.67 -27.55
CA LEU A 208 -18.63 4.69 -28.35
C LEU A 208 -20.04 4.44 -27.78
N PHE A 209 -20.20 4.35 -26.48
CA PHE A 209 -21.49 4.16 -25.84
C PHE A 209 -22.44 5.37 -26.08
N LEU A 210 -21.91 6.59 -26.09
CA LEU A 210 -22.70 7.80 -26.24
C LEU A 210 -23.01 8.13 -27.70
N THR A 211 -22.09 7.88 -28.62
CA THR A 211 -22.19 8.28 -30.03
C THR A 211 -22.59 7.12 -30.96
N GLY A 212 -22.34 5.89 -30.57
CA GLY A 212 -22.45 4.70 -31.41
C GLY A 212 -21.33 4.56 -32.46
N GLU A 213 -20.33 5.45 -32.43
CA GLU A 213 -19.22 5.46 -33.37
C GLU A 213 -17.88 5.47 -32.59
N MET A 214 -16.89 4.75 -33.09
CA MET A 214 -15.54 4.72 -32.52
C MET A 214 -14.71 5.85 -33.16
N LEU A 215 -14.11 6.71 -32.32
CA LEU A 215 -13.17 7.75 -32.74
C LEU A 215 -11.84 7.17 -33.23
#